data_1bf8d0d860049dc1d3c5e9724f6aff36
#
_entry.id   1bf8d0d860049dc1d3c5e9724f6aff36
#
_cell.length_a   1.000
_cell.length_b   1.000
_cell.length_c   1.000
_cell.angle_alpha   90.00
_cell.angle_beta   90.00
_cell.angle_gamma   90.00
#
_symmetry.space_group_name_H-M   'P 1'
#
loop_
_entity.id
_entity.type
_entity.pdbx_description
1 polymer ?
#
loop_
_entity_poly.entity_id
_entity_poly.type
_entity_poly.pdbx_seq_one_letter_code
_entity_poly.pdbx_strand_id
1 'polypeptide(L)'
;GDSVQFIHSSTMELIGARNRITAIKAVDQPDYRGAKEFELRFENTVNPSIHEGSGFGIENLEWTPTVLFSDNVIRNNRARGSLFSTPRQTVVENNVFDHTSGTTILLCGDCNGWFETGACRNVLIRKNKFINSLTNMFQFTNAIISIYPEIPDLASQRKYFHSDIVIDANEFITFDRPLVYAKSVDGLEFTNNIVKQNKEYPAFHWNNYRFYFQRVIHSRIEKNYFDEGFIWERDVLEENN
;
A
#
# COMPACT_ATOMS: atom_id res chain seq x y z
N GLY A 1 -10.03 24.02 12.93
CA GLY A 1 -10.46 22.92 12.08
C GLY A 1 -9.28 22.18 11.45
N ASP A 2 -9.56 21.00 10.94
CA ASP A 2 -8.55 20.11 10.41
C ASP A 2 -7.97 20.59 9.08
N SER A 3 -6.70 20.30 8.87
CA SER A 3 -6.02 20.50 7.59
C SER A 3 -6.33 19.31 6.67
N VAL A 4 -6.83 19.61 5.49
CA VAL A 4 -7.24 18.62 4.51
C VAL A 4 -6.69 18.95 3.12
N GLN A 5 -6.70 17.96 2.23
CA GLN A 5 -6.38 18.15 0.83
C GLN A 5 -7.34 17.32 -0.03
N PHE A 6 -7.69 17.82 -1.22
CA PHE A 6 -8.51 17.06 -2.14
C PHE A 6 -7.68 16.01 -2.87
N ILE A 7 -8.28 14.86 -3.11
CA ILE A 7 -7.67 13.74 -3.84
C ILE A 7 -8.59 13.32 -4.98
N HIS A 8 -8.03 13.12 -6.17
CA HIS A 8 -8.77 12.65 -7.32
C HIS A 8 -8.95 11.13 -7.27
N SER A 9 -10.17 10.64 -7.22
CA SER A 9 -10.46 9.22 -6.95
C SER A 9 -9.94 8.26 -8.02
N SER A 10 -9.85 8.67 -9.29
CA SER A 10 -9.37 7.78 -10.35
C SER A 10 -7.84 7.71 -10.44
N THR A 11 -7.11 8.79 -10.15
CA THR A 11 -5.63 8.81 -10.22
C THR A 11 -4.96 8.78 -8.86
N MET A 12 -5.73 8.94 -7.78
CA MET A 12 -5.22 9.05 -6.40
C MET A 12 -4.18 10.17 -6.21
N GLU A 13 -4.29 11.23 -7.02
CA GLU A 13 -3.42 12.40 -6.91
C GLU A 13 -4.02 13.46 -6.01
N LEU A 14 -3.20 14.02 -5.13
CA LEU A 14 -3.56 15.18 -4.33
C LEU A 14 -3.62 16.42 -5.22
N ILE A 15 -4.73 17.15 -5.17
CA ILE A 15 -5.03 18.30 -6.00
C ILE A 15 -5.04 19.59 -5.18
N GLY A 16 -4.44 20.62 -5.74
CA GLY A 16 -4.38 21.93 -5.12
C GLY A 16 -3.53 22.00 -3.85
N ALA A 17 -3.61 23.10 -3.15
CA ALA A 17 -2.96 23.30 -1.86
C ALA A 17 -3.79 22.69 -0.72
N ARG A 18 -3.13 22.48 0.42
CA ARG A 18 -3.83 22.16 1.68
C ARG A 18 -4.83 23.26 2.02
N ASN A 19 -5.97 22.88 2.55
CA ASN A 19 -7.00 23.80 2.99
C ASN A 19 -7.42 23.42 4.42
N ARG A 20 -8.03 24.37 5.12
CA ARG A 20 -8.50 24.15 6.48
C ARG A 20 -10.02 24.17 6.50
N ILE A 21 -10.64 23.22 7.21
CA ILE A 21 -12.08 23.22 7.46
C ILE A 21 -12.39 24.27 8.53
N THR A 22 -13.23 25.25 8.21
CA THR A 22 -13.62 26.33 9.14
C THR A 22 -14.99 26.10 9.77
N ALA A 23 -15.87 25.35 9.10
CA ALA A 23 -17.18 24.97 9.65
C ALA A 23 -17.65 23.63 9.06
N ILE A 24 -18.41 22.91 9.86
CA ILE A 24 -19.11 21.66 9.47
C ILE A 24 -20.57 21.81 9.89
N LYS A 25 -21.48 21.61 8.95
CA LYS A 25 -22.92 21.64 9.19
C LYS A 25 -23.52 20.33 8.67
N ALA A 26 -24.27 19.62 9.52
CA ALA A 26 -25.02 18.45 9.08
C ALA A 26 -26.13 18.86 8.09
N VAL A 27 -26.32 18.06 7.06
CA VAL A 27 -27.46 18.19 6.14
C VAL A 27 -28.61 17.38 6.70
N ASP A 28 -29.82 17.97 6.70
CA ASP A 28 -30.98 17.36 7.33
C ASP A 28 -31.52 16.12 6.61
N GLN A 29 -31.15 15.92 5.36
CA GLN A 29 -31.53 14.74 4.57
C GLN A 29 -30.30 13.87 4.31
N PRO A 30 -30.34 12.58 4.66
CA PRO A 30 -29.27 11.66 4.27
C PRO A 30 -29.32 11.41 2.76
N ASP A 31 -28.19 10.97 2.19
CA ASP A 31 -28.13 10.50 0.81
C ASP A 31 -29.04 9.26 0.60
N TYR A 32 -29.17 8.82 -0.64
CA TYR A 32 -30.02 7.66 -0.98
C TYR A 32 -29.54 6.33 -0.33
N ARG A 33 -28.32 6.28 0.22
CA ARG A 33 -27.76 5.13 0.95
C ARG A 33 -27.96 5.23 2.46
N GLY A 34 -28.57 6.29 2.96
CA GLY A 34 -28.77 6.56 4.37
C GLY A 34 -27.52 7.08 5.09
N ALA A 35 -26.48 7.46 4.35
CA ALA A 35 -25.29 8.07 4.93
C ALA A 35 -25.59 9.51 5.37
N LYS A 36 -24.93 9.97 6.43
CA LYS A 36 -25.00 11.36 6.87
C LYS A 36 -24.16 12.24 5.97
N GLU A 37 -24.75 13.30 5.45
CA GLU A 37 -24.06 14.32 4.69
C GLU A 37 -23.72 15.54 5.52
N PHE A 38 -22.64 16.21 5.15
CA PHE A 38 -22.17 17.43 5.81
C PHE A 38 -21.76 18.47 4.78
N GLU A 39 -22.20 19.70 4.98
CA GLU A 39 -21.67 20.87 4.30
C GLU A 39 -20.39 21.31 4.99
N LEU A 40 -19.29 21.39 4.24
CA LEU A 40 -18.00 21.83 4.73
C LEU A 40 -17.69 23.23 4.22
N ARG A 41 -17.20 24.12 5.09
CA ARG A 41 -16.63 25.42 4.70
C ARG A 41 -15.14 25.40 4.91
N PHE A 42 -14.43 25.99 3.97
CA PHE A 42 -12.98 26.00 3.93
C PHE A 42 -12.46 27.44 4.10
N GLU A 43 -11.23 27.57 4.60
CA GLU A 43 -10.53 28.83 4.77
C GLU A 43 -10.27 29.51 3.43
N ASN A 44 -9.81 28.71 2.44
CA ASN A 44 -9.54 29.21 1.09
C ASN A 44 -10.60 28.71 0.12
N THR A 45 -10.82 29.47 -0.96
CA THR A 45 -11.75 29.11 -2.02
C THR A 45 -11.39 27.77 -2.63
N VAL A 46 -12.37 26.87 -2.73
CA VAL A 46 -12.22 25.58 -3.39
C VAL A 46 -12.31 25.79 -4.90
N ASN A 47 -11.47 25.08 -5.66
CA ASN A 47 -11.50 25.12 -7.11
C ASN A 47 -12.91 24.71 -7.60
N PRO A 48 -13.56 25.46 -8.50
CA PRO A 48 -14.90 25.14 -9.01
C PRO A 48 -15.03 23.79 -9.71
N SER A 49 -13.94 23.19 -10.16
CA SER A 49 -13.94 21.82 -10.71
C SER A 49 -14.21 20.75 -9.64
N ILE A 50 -14.06 21.08 -8.37
CA ILE A 50 -14.30 20.19 -7.24
C ILE A 50 -15.74 20.43 -6.75
N HIS A 51 -16.64 19.58 -7.19
CA HIS A 51 -18.06 19.64 -6.86
C HIS A 51 -18.62 18.23 -6.69
N GLU A 52 -19.84 18.10 -6.26
CA GLU A 52 -20.55 16.82 -6.16
C GLU A 52 -20.48 16.04 -7.48
N GLY A 53 -20.15 14.76 -7.39
CA GLY A 53 -20.05 13.87 -8.55
C GLY A 53 -18.79 14.06 -9.41
N SER A 54 -17.92 15.02 -9.09
CA SER A 54 -16.69 15.28 -9.85
C SER A 54 -15.54 14.28 -9.58
N GLY A 55 -15.75 13.28 -8.71
CA GLY A 55 -14.77 12.23 -8.43
C GLY A 55 -13.62 12.66 -7.51
N PHE A 56 -13.88 13.59 -6.61
CA PHE A 56 -12.91 13.99 -5.60
C PHE A 56 -13.30 13.49 -4.21
N GLY A 57 -12.29 13.03 -3.46
CA GLY A 57 -12.36 12.80 -2.04
C GLY A 57 -11.62 13.89 -1.26
N ILE A 58 -11.71 13.82 0.06
CA ILE A 58 -10.98 14.69 0.99
C ILE A 58 -10.11 13.82 1.87
N GLU A 59 -8.80 14.06 1.84
CA GLU A 59 -7.85 13.44 2.76
C GLU A 59 -7.64 14.33 3.96
N ASN A 60 -7.88 13.79 5.17
CA ASN A 60 -7.58 14.48 6.42
C ASN A 60 -6.09 14.28 6.77
N LEU A 61 -5.36 15.38 6.84
CA LEU A 61 -3.92 15.40 7.05
C LEU A 61 -3.50 15.53 8.52
N GLU A 62 -4.44 15.79 9.42
CA GLU A 62 -4.16 15.95 10.86
C GLU A 62 -4.13 14.60 11.59
N TRP A 63 -5.00 13.68 11.22
CA TRP A 63 -5.20 12.42 11.93
C TRP A 63 -4.41 11.25 11.31
N THR A 64 -3.20 11.52 10.88
CA THR A 64 -2.32 10.51 10.29
C THR A 64 -1.22 10.12 11.28
N PRO A 65 -1.16 8.86 11.75
CA PRO A 65 -0.20 8.43 12.75
C PRO A 65 1.19 8.16 12.16
N THR A 66 2.23 8.36 12.95
CA THR A 66 3.50 7.64 12.82
C THR A 66 3.32 6.25 13.42
N VAL A 67 3.83 5.23 12.78
CA VAL A 67 3.62 3.84 13.18
C VAL A 67 4.95 3.16 13.50
N LEU A 68 5.01 2.53 14.67
CA LEU A 68 5.99 1.50 14.99
C LEU A 68 5.25 0.20 15.27
N PHE A 69 5.41 -0.79 14.38
CA PHE A 69 4.85 -2.11 14.51
C PHE A 69 5.99 -3.11 14.72
N SER A 70 6.28 -3.45 15.97
CA SER A 70 7.46 -4.24 16.32
C SER A 70 7.18 -5.38 17.29
N ASP A 71 8.03 -6.40 17.22
CA ASP A 71 8.11 -7.51 18.16
C ASP A 71 6.82 -8.32 18.31
N ASN A 72 6.01 -8.37 17.24
CA ASN A 72 4.75 -9.11 17.21
C ASN A 72 4.92 -10.50 16.59
N VAL A 73 4.03 -11.41 16.98
CA VAL A 73 3.86 -12.71 16.32
C VAL A 73 2.45 -12.79 15.76
N ILE A 74 2.34 -12.83 14.43
CA ILE A 74 1.08 -12.90 13.70
C ILE A 74 1.01 -14.27 13.02
N ARG A 75 0.03 -15.09 13.40
CA ARG A 75 -0.11 -16.45 12.90
C ARG A 75 -1.49 -16.74 12.34
N ASN A 76 -1.52 -17.53 11.27
CA ASN A 76 -2.75 -18.12 10.71
C ASN A 76 -3.85 -17.08 10.42
N ASN A 77 -3.49 -15.86 10.09
CA ASN A 77 -4.45 -14.85 9.69
C ASN A 77 -5.08 -15.19 8.35
N ARG A 78 -6.40 -15.18 8.31
CA ARG A 78 -7.16 -15.59 7.13
C ARG A 78 -6.96 -14.68 5.93
N ALA A 79 -6.89 -13.38 6.10
CA ALA A 79 -6.80 -12.42 5.00
C ALA A 79 -5.38 -11.88 4.83
N ARG A 80 -4.93 -11.02 5.73
CA ARG A 80 -3.60 -10.39 5.68
C ARG A 80 -3.02 -10.23 7.08
N GLY A 81 -1.69 -10.10 7.16
CA GLY A 81 -1.02 -9.95 8.46
C GLY A 81 -1.20 -8.55 9.03
N SER A 82 -0.98 -7.52 8.22
CA SER A 82 -1.12 -6.12 8.59
C SER A 82 -1.44 -5.25 7.38
N LEU A 83 -2.01 -4.06 7.64
CA LEU A 83 -2.32 -3.07 6.63
C LEU A 83 -1.90 -1.70 7.15
N PHE A 84 -1.26 -0.91 6.29
CA PHE A 84 -0.86 0.45 6.61
C PHE A 84 -1.30 1.41 5.49
N SER A 85 -1.83 2.58 5.89
CA SER A 85 -2.22 3.65 4.98
C SER A 85 -2.01 5.00 5.68
N THR A 86 -0.77 5.44 5.81
CA THR A 86 -0.42 6.72 6.44
C THR A 86 0.73 7.39 5.69
N PRO A 87 0.69 8.72 5.50
CA PRO A 87 1.80 9.48 4.90
C PRO A 87 2.93 9.78 5.89
N ARG A 88 2.81 9.31 7.13
CA ARG A 88 3.86 9.46 8.14
C ARG A 88 4.79 8.26 8.11
N GLN A 89 5.90 8.38 8.80
CA GLN A 89 6.86 7.30 8.95
C GLN A 89 6.20 6.03 9.49
N THR A 90 6.46 4.92 8.82
CA THR A 90 6.01 3.59 9.25
C THR A 90 7.22 2.68 9.38
N VAL A 91 7.43 2.11 10.57
CA VAL A 91 8.47 1.13 10.83
C VAL A 91 7.80 -0.19 11.22
N VAL A 92 8.12 -1.26 10.46
CA VAL A 92 7.66 -2.63 10.73
C VAL A 92 8.90 -3.47 10.96
N GLU A 93 9.18 -3.83 12.22
CA GLU A 93 10.44 -4.48 12.53
C GLU A 93 10.33 -5.60 13.58
N ASN A 94 11.23 -6.57 13.47
CA ASN A 94 11.36 -7.69 14.41
C ASN A 94 10.09 -8.53 14.58
N ASN A 95 9.18 -8.53 13.61
CA ASN A 95 7.95 -9.32 13.69
C ASN A 95 8.15 -10.71 13.08
N VAL A 96 7.36 -11.66 13.55
CA VAL A 96 7.21 -12.98 12.93
C VAL A 96 5.80 -13.07 12.35
N PHE A 97 5.73 -13.23 11.03
CA PHE A 97 4.51 -13.52 10.31
C PHE A 97 4.57 -14.99 9.85
N ASP A 98 3.61 -15.76 10.30
CA ASP A 98 3.62 -17.21 10.17
C ASP A 98 2.27 -17.70 9.60
N HIS A 99 2.29 -18.24 8.36
CA HIS A 99 1.13 -18.77 7.67
C HIS A 99 -0.04 -17.77 7.52
N THR A 100 0.23 -16.55 7.06
CA THR A 100 -0.83 -15.63 6.63
C THR A 100 -1.42 -16.13 5.31
N SER A 101 -2.74 -16.25 5.23
CA SER A 101 -3.37 -16.80 4.03
C SER A 101 -3.31 -15.86 2.83
N GLY A 102 -3.39 -14.56 3.04
CA GLY A 102 -3.21 -13.55 1.99
C GLY A 102 -1.87 -12.84 2.10
N THR A 103 -1.81 -11.63 1.56
CA THR A 103 -0.62 -10.78 1.67
C THR A 103 -0.28 -10.51 3.14
N THR A 104 0.99 -10.55 3.47
CA THR A 104 1.41 -10.39 4.86
C THR A 104 1.43 -8.93 5.28
N ILE A 105 2.00 -8.07 4.42
CA ILE A 105 1.98 -6.63 4.62
C ILE A 105 1.33 -5.99 3.40
N LEU A 106 0.25 -5.24 3.64
CA LEU A 106 -0.41 -4.44 2.64
C LEU A 106 -0.14 -2.95 2.92
N LEU A 107 0.51 -2.27 1.98
CA LEU A 107 0.56 -0.81 1.90
C LEU A 107 -0.51 -0.40 0.90
N CYS A 108 -1.57 0.24 1.37
CA CYS A 108 -2.73 0.53 0.53
C CYS A 108 -3.04 2.02 0.44
N GLY A 109 -4.03 2.32 -0.36
CA GLY A 109 -4.70 3.59 -0.47
C GLY A 109 -5.91 3.42 -1.37
N ASP A 110 -7.07 3.89 -0.94
CA ASP A 110 -8.32 3.74 -1.67
C ASP A 110 -9.23 4.95 -1.43
N CYS A 111 -9.71 5.56 -2.49
CA CYS A 111 -10.69 6.63 -2.47
C CYS A 111 -12.00 6.24 -3.18
N ASN A 112 -12.20 4.94 -3.44
CA ASN A 112 -13.30 4.45 -4.27
C ASN A 112 -14.26 3.51 -3.55
N GLY A 113 -13.84 2.87 -2.48
CA GLY A 113 -14.66 1.88 -1.79
C GLY A 113 -14.46 1.85 -0.28
N TRP A 114 -13.22 1.68 0.15
CA TRP A 114 -12.88 1.57 1.58
C TRP A 114 -12.55 2.92 2.21
N PHE A 115 -12.21 3.92 1.38
CA PHE A 115 -11.82 5.26 1.83
C PHE A 115 -10.63 5.26 2.80
N GLU A 116 -9.69 4.38 2.54
CA GLU A 116 -8.42 4.26 3.26
C GLU A 116 -7.38 5.09 2.51
N THR A 117 -7.38 6.40 2.72
CA THR A 117 -6.42 7.29 2.06
C THR A 117 -5.14 7.45 2.90
N GLY A 118 -4.12 7.97 2.31
CA GLY A 118 -2.83 8.16 2.94
C GLY A 118 -1.76 7.37 2.23
N ALA A 119 -1.15 8.02 1.24
CA ALA A 119 0.01 7.45 0.55
C ALA A 119 1.10 7.10 1.54
N CYS A 120 1.52 5.83 1.60
CA CYS A 120 2.63 5.43 2.45
C CYS A 120 3.93 6.06 1.96
N ARG A 121 4.62 6.74 2.87
CA ARG A 121 5.89 7.45 2.61
C ARG A 121 6.84 7.19 3.76
N ASN A 122 8.14 7.04 3.45
CA ASN A 122 9.15 6.75 4.46
C ASN A 122 8.80 5.49 5.27
N VAL A 123 8.71 4.36 4.56
CA VAL A 123 8.37 3.06 5.13
C VAL A 123 9.63 2.21 5.27
N LEU A 124 9.85 1.66 6.46
CA LEU A 124 10.95 0.75 6.74
C LEU A 124 10.40 -0.59 7.24
N ILE A 125 10.56 -1.64 6.43
CA ILE A 125 10.21 -3.01 6.78
C ILE A 125 11.51 -3.78 6.96
N ARG A 126 11.90 -4.07 8.22
CA ARG A 126 13.20 -4.67 8.47
C ARG A 126 13.20 -5.74 9.56
N LYS A 127 14.14 -6.67 9.44
CA LYS A 127 14.38 -7.72 10.46
C LYS A 127 13.13 -8.51 10.83
N ASN A 128 12.18 -8.62 9.90
CA ASN A 128 11.01 -9.46 10.06
C ASN A 128 11.29 -10.87 9.52
N LYS A 129 10.54 -11.82 10.00
CA LYS A 129 10.52 -13.18 9.49
C LYS A 129 9.15 -13.49 8.90
N PHE A 130 9.14 -13.84 7.62
CA PHE A 130 7.95 -14.24 6.87
C PHE A 130 8.01 -15.74 6.62
N ILE A 131 7.04 -16.49 7.12
CA ILE A 131 7.00 -17.97 7.02
C ILE A 131 5.72 -18.36 6.29
N ASN A 132 5.87 -18.95 5.11
CA ASN A 132 4.79 -19.54 4.31
C ASN A 132 3.51 -18.68 4.22
N SER A 133 3.69 -17.45 3.80
CA SER A 133 2.58 -16.56 3.47
C SER A 133 1.93 -16.98 2.14
N LEU A 134 0.77 -16.42 1.81
CA LEU A 134 0.02 -16.67 0.57
C LEU A 134 -0.50 -18.12 0.48
N THR A 135 -0.92 -18.71 1.59
CA THR A 135 -1.48 -20.06 1.60
C THR A 135 -2.89 -20.15 1.00
N ASN A 136 -3.47 -19.03 0.58
CA ASN A 136 -4.74 -18.97 -0.14
C ASN A 136 -4.79 -17.73 -1.07
N MET A 137 -5.71 -17.75 -2.05
CA MET A 137 -5.93 -16.67 -3.01
C MET A 137 -7.11 -15.80 -2.54
N PHE A 138 -6.82 -14.79 -1.77
CA PHE A 138 -7.78 -13.76 -1.38
C PHE A 138 -7.58 -12.46 -2.18
N GLN A 139 -8.51 -11.54 -2.01
CA GLN A 139 -8.40 -10.17 -2.49
C GLN A 139 -7.10 -9.51 -2.00
N PHE A 140 -6.42 -8.79 -2.88
CA PHE A 140 -5.12 -8.13 -2.64
C PHE A 140 -3.96 -9.08 -2.28
N THR A 141 -4.02 -10.31 -2.74
CA THR A 141 -3.02 -11.34 -2.51
C THR A 141 -2.04 -11.38 -3.69
N ASN A 142 -1.35 -10.30 -3.99
CA ASN A 142 -0.46 -10.22 -5.15
C ASN A 142 0.96 -10.70 -4.85
N ALA A 143 1.41 -10.54 -3.61
CA ALA A 143 2.70 -10.98 -3.10
C ALA A 143 2.70 -11.01 -1.56
N ILE A 144 3.79 -11.48 -0.95
CA ILE A 144 3.98 -11.45 0.52
C ILE A 144 3.89 -10.02 1.03
N ILE A 145 4.56 -9.08 0.36
CA ILE A 145 4.41 -7.63 0.59
C ILE A 145 3.74 -7.05 -0.65
N SER A 146 2.52 -6.56 -0.48
CA SER A 146 1.77 -5.90 -1.55
C SER A 146 1.68 -4.40 -1.30
N ILE A 147 2.22 -3.62 -2.21
CA ILE A 147 2.08 -2.16 -2.25
C ILE A 147 1.03 -1.87 -3.32
N TYR A 148 -0.24 -1.83 -2.88
CA TYR A 148 -1.38 -1.82 -3.78
C TYR A 148 -2.34 -0.69 -3.47
N PRO A 149 -2.13 0.51 -4.04
CA PRO A 149 -3.13 1.56 -4.05
C PRO A 149 -4.21 1.24 -5.10
N GLU A 150 -5.46 1.53 -4.76
CA GLU A 150 -6.59 1.42 -5.71
C GLU A 150 -6.60 2.63 -6.62
N ILE A 151 -5.99 2.51 -7.80
CA ILE A 151 -5.87 3.57 -8.80
C ILE A 151 -6.57 3.12 -10.08
N PRO A 152 -7.85 3.48 -10.29
CA PRO A 152 -8.61 3.06 -11.47
C PRO A 152 -8.00 3.51 -12.81
N ASP A 153 -7.44 4.70 -12.85
CA ASP A 153 -6.80 5.26 -14.05
C ASP A 153 -5.29 5.49 -13.81
N LEU A 154 -4.56 4.39 -13.71
CA LEU A 154 -3.12 4.42 -13.51
C LEU A 154 -2.38 5.08 -14.69
N ALA A 155 -2.89 4.90 -15.91
CA ALA A 155 -2.27 5.45 -17.13
C ALA A 155 -2.28 6.99 -17.16
N SER A 156 -3.29 7.61 -16.60
CA SER A 156 -3.40 9.08 -16.51
C SER A 156 -2.71 9.67 -15.29
N GLN A 157 -2.24 8.84 -14.38
CA GLN A 157 -1.54 9.32 -13.17
C GLN A 157 -0.21 9.97 -13.55
N ARG A 158 0.06 11.17 -13.01
CA ARG A 158 1.29 11.94 -13.27
C ARG A 158 2.30 11.85 -12.13
N LYS A 159 1.83 11.71 -10.88
CA LYS A 159 2.64 11.62 -9.68
C LYS A 159 2.49 10.25 -9.05
N TYR A 160 3.58 9.69 -8.56
CA TYR A 160 3.52 8.42 -7.84
C TYR A 160 2.78 8.56 -6.53
N PHE A 161 2.01 7.53 -6.16
CA PHE A 161 1.20 7.56 -4.95
C PHE A 161 2.05 7.30 -3.71
N HIS A 162 2.79 6.19 -3.69
CA HIS A 162 3.70 5.84 -2.60
C HIS A 162 5.13 6.29 -2.87
N SER A 163 5.95 6.46 -1.82
CA SER A 163 7.38 6.74 -1.98
C SER A 163 8.23 6.25 -0.81
N ASP A 164 9.53 6.12 -1.06
CA ASP A 164 10.56 5.87 -0.05
C ASP A 164 10.29 4.63 0.79
N ILE A 165 10.18 3.47 0.14
CA ILE A 165 9.90 2.19 0.77
C ILE A 165 11.16 1.34 0.79
N VAL A 166 11.61 0.95 1.98
CA VAL A 166 12.79 0.12 2.21
C VAL A 166 12.40 -1.19 2.87
N ILE A 167 12.75 -2.31 2.22
CA ILE A 167 12.56 -3.68 2.70
C ILE A 167 13.95 -4.26 2.93
N ASP A 168 14.42 -4.26 4.18
CA ASP A 168 15.82 -4.51 4.51
C ASP A 168 16.01 -5.58 5.58
N ALA A 169 17.00 -6.43 5.40
CA ALA A 169 17.44 -7.42 6.39
C ALA A 169 16.32 -8.35 6.93
N ASN A 170 15.34 -8.70 6.09
CA ASN A 170 14.28 -9.65 6.45
C ASN A 170 14.65 -11.09 6.03
N GLU A 171 14.01 -12.05 6.67
CA GLU A 171 14.07 -13.46 6.28
C GLU A 171 12.72 -13.90 5.72
N PHE A 172 12.73 -14.39 4.48
CA PHE A 172 11.58 -14.99 3.80
C PHE A 172 11.80 -16.50 3.69
N ILE A 173 10.92 -17.28 4.29
CA ILE A 173 10.85 -18.73 4.14
C ILE A 173 9.53 -19.01 3.43
N THR A 174 9.59 -19.35 2.16
CA THR A 174 8.39 -19.40 1.31
C THR A 174 8.35 -20.68 0.47
N PHE A 175 7.14 -21.14 0.17
CA PHE A 175 6.91 -22.26 -0.75
C PHE A 175 6.62 -21.79 -2.18
N ASP A 176 6.30 -20.49 -2.37
CA ASP A 176 5.95 -19.90 -3.65
C ASP A 176 6.81 -18.67 -3.96
N ARG A 177 6.67 -18.12 -5.16
CA ARG A 177 7.61 -17.13 -5.69
C ARG A 177 7.34 -15.67 -5.27
N PRO A 178 6.08 -15.16 -5.19
CA PRO A 178 5.81 -13.73 -5.06
C PRO A 178 6.30 -13.13 -3.74
N LEU A 179 7.30 -12.28 -3.79
CA LEU A 179 7.84 -11.57 -2.61
C LEU A 179 7.27 -10.16 -2.50
N VAL A 180 7.36 -9.38 -3.58
CA VAL A 180 6.92 -7.98 -3.60
C VAL A 180 6.10 -7.70 -4.86
N TYR A 181 4.91 -7.18 -4.66
CA TYR A 181 4.12 -6.51 -5.70
C TYR A 181 4.09 -5.03 -5.37
N ALA A 182 4.37 -4.17 -6.35
CA ALA A 182 4.35 -2.73 -6.16
C ALA A 182 3.67 -2.00 -7.31
N LYS A 183 2.76 -1.09 -6.97
CA LYS A 183 2.02 -0.26 -7.91
C LYS A 183 2.15 1.21 -7.53
N SER A 184 2.59 2.04 -8.47
CA SER A 184 2.74 3.49 -8.31
C SER A 184 3.65 3.88 -7.13
N VAL A 185 4.94 3.57 -7.26
CA VAL A 185 5.96 3.81 -6.23
C VAL A 185 7.15 4.57 -6.81
N ASP A 186 7.58 5.60 -6.11
CA ASP A 186 8.85 6.29 -6.33
C ASP A 186 9.83 5.97 -5.19
N GLY A 187 10.88 5.21 -5.48
CA GLY A 187 11.84 4.73 -4.49
C GLY A 187 11.39 3.45 -3.77
N LEU A 188 11.88 2.30 -4.24
CA LEU A 188 11.66 0.99 -3.64
C LEU A 188 12.98 0.24 -3.52
N GLU A 189 13.40 -0.05 -2.30
CA GLU A 189 14.60 -0.81 -2.04
C GLU A 189 14.28 -2.17 -1.40
N PHE A 190 14.86 -3.23 -1.96
CA PHE A 190 14.84 -4.57 -1.40
C PHE A 190 16.28 -5.04 -1.20
N THR A 191 16.79 -4.92 0.05
CA THR A 191 18.22 -5.05 0.34
C THR A 191 18.51 -5.96 1.53
N ASN A 192 19.64 -6.64 1.50
CA ASN A 192 20.15 -7.47 2.58
C ASN A 192 19.17 -8.55 3.07
N ASN A 193 18.19 -8.94 2.29
CA ASN A 193 17.21 -9.94 2.66
C ASN A 193 17.73 -11.36 2.38
N ILE A 194 17.23 -12.32 3.11
CA ILE A 194 17.48 -13.75 2.92
C ILE A 194 16.18 -14.40 2.47
N VAL A 195 16.20 -15.04 1.31
CA VAL A 195 15.06 -15.74 0.72
C VAL A 195 15.40 -17.22 0.61
N LYS A 196 14.62 -18.05 1.31
CA LYS A 196 14.75 -19.50 1.33
C LYS A 196 13.47 -20.13 0.83
N GLN A 197 13.58 -20.98 -0.17
CA GLN A 197 12.45 -21.75 -0.69
C GLN A 197 12.29 -23.05 0.09
N ASN A 198 11.04 -23.44 0.35
CA ASN A 198 10.71 -24.72 0.92
C ASN A 198 9.66 -25.46 0.08
N LYS A 199 9.24 -26.64 0.51
CA LYS A 199 8.25 -27.46 -0.19
C LYS A 199 7.09 -27.86 0.71
N GLU A 200 6.74 -27.02 1.68
CA GLU A 200 5.66 -27.33 2.62
C GLU A 200 4.30 -27.37 1.89
N TYR A 201 4.12 -26.49 0.90
CA TYR A 201 2.98 -26.51 0.00
C TYR A 201 3.45 -26.52 -1.46
N PRO A 202 2.63 -27.03 -2.39
CA PRO A 202 2.87 -26.84 -3.83
C PRO A 202 2.70 -25.35 -4.17
N ALA A 203 3.54 -24.84 -5.06
CA ALA A 203 3.37 -23.51 -5.65
C ALA A 203 2.07 -23.47 -6.48
N PHE A 204 1.25 -22.43 -6.31
CA PHE A 204 -0.05 -22.31 -6.99
C PHE A 204 -0.43 -20.85 -7.33
N HIS A 205 0.39 -19.89 -6.94
CA HIS A 205 0.05 -18.48 -7.13
C HIS A 205 0.09 -18.10 -8.61
N TRP A 206 -0.87 -17.27 -9.05
CA TRP A 206 -0.95 -16.78 -10.42
C TRP A 206 0.25 -15.91 -10.82
N ASN A 207 0.81 -15.13 -9.89
CA ASN A 207 2.02 -14.36 -10.10
C ASN A 207 3.24 -15.29 -9.96
N ASN A 208 3.97 -15.47 -11.04
CA ASN A 208 5.17 -16.31 -11.10
C ASN A 208 6.48 -15.53 -10.93
N TYR A 209 6.41 -14.24 -10.63
CA TYR A 209 7.56 -13.38 -10.43
C TYR A 209 7.79 -13.13 -8.95
N ARG A 210 9.06 -13.01 -8.54
CA ARG A 210 9.40 -12.59 -7.17
C ARG A 210 9.07 -11.13 -6.93
N PHE A 211 9.26 -10.32 -7.98
CA PHE A 211 8.97 -8.89 -7.99
C PHE A 211 8.09 -8.56 -9.18
N TYR A 212 6.95 -7.95 -8.91
CA TYR A 212 6.06 -7.47 -9.95
C TYR A 212 5.80 -5.99 -9.74
N PHE A 213 6.28 -5.16 -10.66
CA PHE A 213 6.25 -3.72 -10.59
C PHE A 213 5.35 -3.13 -11.68
N GLN A 214 4.37 -2.34 -11.25
CA GLN A 214 3.51 -1.56 -12.13
C GLN A 214 3.74 -0.08 -11.85
N ARG A 215 4.36 0.65 -12.77
CA ARG A 215 4.71 2.05 -12.60
C ARG A 215 5.54 2.28 -11.32
N VAL A 216 6.72 1.70 -11.28
CA VAL A 216 7.71 1.87 -10.21
C VAL A 216 8.98 2.49 -10.79
N ILE A 217 9.53 3.50 -10.13
CA ILE A 217 10.81 4.09 -10.48
C ILE A 217 11.76 4.08 -9.29
N HIS A 218 13.05 4.27 -9.56
CA HIS A 218 14.11 4.24 -8.57
C HIS A 218 14.07 2.98 -7.70
N SER A 219 13.83 1.83 -8.33
CA SER A 219 13.86 0.53 -7.67
C SER A 219 15.28 -0.03 -7.56
N ARG A 220 15.57 -0.71 -6.44
CA ARG A 220 16.87 -1.35 -6.20
C ARG A 220 16.69 -2.70 -5.51
N ILE A 221 17.25 -3.76 -6.09
CA ILE A 221 17.27 -5.11 -5.54
C ILE A 221 18.73 -5.53 -5.43
N GLU A 222 19.33 -5.41 -4.24
CA GLU A 222 20.76 -5.59 -4.05
C GLU A 222 21.13 -6.30 -2.75
N LYS A 223 22.26 -6.98 -2.74
CA LYS A 223 22.85 -7.62 -1.54
C LYS A 223 21.93 -8.63 -0.87
N ASN A 224 21.02 -9.23 -1.62
CA ASN A 224 20.12 -10.26 -1.11
C ASN A 224 20.71 -11.65 -1.36
N TYR A 225 20.38 -12.58 -0.46
CA TYR A 225 20.63 -13.98 -0.66
C TYR A 225 19.35 -14.68 -1.12
N PHE A 226 19.42 -15.39 -2.24
CA PHE A 226 18.36 -16.26 -2.75
C PHE A 226 18.93 -17.67 -2.90
N ASP A 227 18.39 -18.64 -2.22
CA ASP A 227 18.89 -20.03 -2.25
C ASP A 227 18.80 -20.69 -3.63
N GLU A 228 17.79 -20.29 -4.44
CA GLU A 228 17.64 -20.71 -5.85
C GLU A 228 18.31 -19.74 -6.85
N GLY A 229 19.10 -18.79 -6.36
CA GLY A 229 19.69 -17.72 -7.18
C GLY A 229 18.65 -16.68 -7.63
N PHE A 230 19.16 -15.58 -8.17
CA PHE A 230 18.36 -14.46 -8.69
C PHE A 230 18.77 -14.17 -10.13
N ILE A 231 17.79 -14.10 -11.03
CA ILE A 231 17.97 -13.73 -12.44
C ILE A 231 16.89 -12.71 -12.78
N TRP A 232 17.29 -11.50 -13.16
CA TRP A 232 16.38 -10.38 -13.40
C TRP A 232 15.22 -10.75 -14.32
N GLU A 233 15.53 -11.30 -15.50
CA GLU A 233 14.55 -11.63 -16.54
C GLU A 233 13.54 -12.71 -16.12
N ARG A 234 13.90 -13.54 -15.15
CA ARG A 234 13.04 -14.59 -14.60
C ARG A 234 12.23 -14.11 -13.41
N ASP A 235 12.84 -13.27 -12.59
CA ASP A 235 12.35 -12.96 -11.25
C ASP A 235 11.63 -11.62 -11.15
N VAL A 236 11.81 -10.71 -12.14
CA VAL A 236 11.24 -9.37 -12.15
C VAL A 236 10.34 -9.17 -13.37
N LEU A 237 9.12 -8.73 -13.13
CA LEU A 237 8.22 -8.21 -14.16
C LEU A 237 8.04 -6.71 -13.92
N GLU A 238 8.34 -5.89 -14.94
CA GLU A 238 8.11 -4.46 -14.93
C GLU A 238 7.08 -4.07 -16.00
N GLU A 239 5.98 -3.48 -15.57
CA GLU A 239 4.98 -2.86 -16.44
C GLU A 239 5.06 -1.34 -16.29
N ASN A 240 5.78 -0.71 -17.19
CA ASN A 240 5.89 0.74 -17.29
C ASN A 240 4.79 1.25 -18.24
N ASN A 241 3.62 1.46 -17.71
CA ASN A 241 2.50 2.08 -18.43
C ASN A 241 2.42 3.58 -18.17
#